data_244d75eeffbc7710c112e2126bcf08dd
#
_entry.id   244d75eeffbc7710c112e2126bcf08dd
#
_cell.length_a   1.000
_cell.length_b   1.000
_cell.length_c   1.000
_cell.angle_alpha   90.00
_cell.angle_beta   90.00
_cell.angle_gamma   90.00
#
_symmetry.space_group_name_H-M   'P 1'
#
loop_
_entity.id
_entity.type
_entity.pdbx_description
1 polymer ?
#
loop_
_entity_poly.entity_id
_entity_poly.type
_entity_poly.pdbx_seq_one_letter_code
_entity_poly.pdbx_strand_id
1 'polypeptide(L)'
;MLYQLSYLAAKGIVSAGRLGASVAWRAMRKLSLLTLFMVALGTLAIAGCGGSGGGSDGSSPLDNALRYLPADSPFAVAIDTEVKGDQFEAAGDLSDKFALGDEVQKQLEDALGERAGDLKDIQKALGNEFVVGSTDAKSFVDSPGDEDTAFVGAIQVKDTDALGKLTDGGKAEEDGEVDGAKVYKDDSGDAFAIDGDVLVVAGSKQELEDALATRDGDDGLTEEDFDAGTEGVSQDALLRVYLNIGQLLRASPDAADALKSKWVAAVRTAGIALTFEPGEVAVDIDVVTDPEGLTDADLPIAAGADAPQVLDRDGGINLALRDPSQVIEFAQATAKTIDPESFASFEQDKAKIERELNVDLDTDLIDQLDGDLAVTIGLDGKFGARAELKDPAAFERTLTKLEKVVPNIAEGATGEKVGFVKPKPGEDFYAIATSGGDQIVFGVVKGVLVLANNAAIAGSLATDGTKTVSGAKGALVLNANAAKIARTALQQAAGQGFDLGDQLNGKKLDTGALGELIGSFEATTDGLSGSFTVTTDRK
;
A
#
# COMPACT_ATOMS: atom_id res chain seq x y z
N MET A 1 -19.90 -20.10 7.28
CA MET A 1 -18.85 -19.86 8.28
C MET A 1 -17.66 -19.09 7.65
N LEU A 2 -16.86 -19.68 6.77
CA LEU A 2 -15.76 -18.97 6.09
C LEU A 2 -16.24 -17.70 5.35
N TYR A 3 -17.43 -17.71 4.74
CA TYR A 3 -18.01 -16.52 4.10
C TYR A 3 -18.46 -15.47 5.12
N GLN A 4 -19.02 -15.85 6.27
CA GLN A 4 -19.39 -14.90 7.33
C GLN A 4 -18.14 -14.36 8.03
N LEU A 5 -17.13 -15.19 8.25
CA LEU A 5 -15.81 -14.73 8.72
C LEU A 5 -15.13 -13.84 7.69
N SER A 6 -15.18 -14.20 6.40
CA SER A 6 -14.68 -13.34 5.32
C SER A 6 -15.53 -12.07 5.14
N TYR A 7 -16.85 -12.13 5.40
CA TYR A 7 -17.74 -10.96 5.37
C TYR A 7 -17.49 -10.03 6.56
N LEU A 8 -17.29 -10.59 7.77
CA LEU A 8 -16.98 -9.81 8.98
C LEU A 8 -15.55 -9.25 8.91
N ALA A 9 -14.58 -10.07 8.48
CA ALA A 9 -13.22 -9.62 8.20
C ALA A 9 -13.19 -8.61 7.04
N ALA A 10 -13.95 -8.87 5.96
CA ALA A 10 -14.10 -7.91 4.86
C ALA A 10 -14.82 -6.64 5.28
N LYS A 11 -15.79 -6.69 6.19
CA LYS A 11 -16.47 -5.49 6.71
C LYS A 11 -15.54 -4.68 7.63
N GLY A 12 -14.71 -5.34 8.44
CA GLY A 12 -13.66 -4.71 9.24
C GLY A 12 -12.49 -4.19 8.39
N ILE A 13 -11.99 -5.01 7.49
CA ILE A 13 -10.90 -4.65 6.55
C ILE A 13 -11.40 -3.71 5.46
N VAL A 14 -12.65 -3.85 4.96
CA VAL A 14 -13.24 -2.98 3.93
C VAL A 14 -13.68 -1.65 4.52
N SER A 15 -14.07 -1.55 5.79
CA SER A 15 -14.27 -0.22 6.41
C SER A 15 -12.94 0.49 6.64
N ALA A 16 -11.92 -0.21 7.14
CA ALA A 16 -10.55 0.32 7.22
C ALA A 16 -9.90 0.49 5.83
N GLY A 17 -10.09 -0.46 4.92
CA GLY A 17 -9.55 -0.42 3.56
C GLY A 17 -10.33 0.48 2.60
N ARG A 18 -11.63 0.75 2.81
CA ARG A 18 -12.36 1.79 2.06
C ARG A 18 -11.96 3.19 2.49
N LEU A 19 -11.70 3.42 3.77
CA LEU A 19 -11.05 4.65 4.23
C LEU A 19 -9.64 4.76 3.62
N GLY A 20 -8.80 3.77 3.75
CA GLY A 20 -7.43 3.80 3.22
C GLY A 20 -7.36 3.85 1.68
N ALA A 21 -8.08 2.99 0.98
CA ALA A 21 -8.01 2.91 -0.49
C ALA A 21 -8.77 4.04 -1.19
N SER A 22 -9.90 4.52 -0.67
CA SER A 22 -10.62 5.65 -1.25
C SER A 22 -9.94 6.98 -0.97
N VAL A 23 -9.31 7.11 0.19
CA VAL A 23 -8.47 8.26 0.57
C VAL A 23 -7.20 8.27 -0.27
N ALA A 24 -6.47 7.15 -0.36
CA ALA A 24 -5.28 7.04 -1.19
C ALA A 24 -5.58 7.24 -2.69
N TRP A 25 -6.68 6.69 -3.21
CA TRP A 25 -7.05 6.83 -4.64
C TRP A 25 -7.51 8.25 -5.01
N ARG A 26 -8.23 8.95 -4.13
CA ARG A 26 -8.67 10.33 -4.39
C ARG A 26 -7.56 11.34 -4.13
N ALA A 27 -6.74 11.12 -3.08
CA ALA A 27 -5.52 11.87 -2.87
C ALA A 27 -4.56 11.71 -4.06
N MET A 28 -4.40 10.49 -4.61
CA MET A 28 -3.62 10.26 -5.84
C MET A 28 -4.19 10.99 -7.07
N ARG A 29 -5.48 11.30 -7.16
CA ARG A 29 -6.03 12.09 -8.28
C ARG A 29 -5.67 13.58 -8.21
N LYS A 30 -5.51 14.17 -7.02
CA LYS A 30 -5.02 15.56 -6.85
C LYS A 30 -3.51 15.63 -6.69
N LEU A 31 -2.91 14.60 -6.08
CA LEU A 31 -1.49 14.36 -6.26
C LEU A 31 -1.16 14.22 -7.76
N SER A 32 -2.13 13.90 -8.65
CA SER A 32 -1.83 13.88 -10.09
C SER A 32 -1.52 15.25 -10.69
N LEU A 33 -2.05 16.36 -10.14
CA LEU A 33 -1.60 17.71 -10.52
C LEU A 33 -0.26 18.06 -9.84
N LEU A 34 -0.10 17.67 -8.58
CA LEU A 34 1.18 17.76 -7.87
C LEU A 34 2.17 16.69 -8.39
N THR A 35 1.73 15.48 -8.72
CA THR A 35 2.53 14.42 -9.37
C THR A 35 2.86 14.80 -10.82
N LEU A 36 1.99 15.53 -11.52
CA LEU A 36 2.32 16.13 -12.82
C LEU A 36 3.39 17.22 -12.65
N PHE A 37 3.28 18.04 -11.61
CA PHE A 37 4.32 19.02 -11.25
C PHE A 37 5.62 18.32 -10.80
N MET A 38 5.52 17.17 -10.13
CA MET A 38 6.63 16.36 -9.62
C MET A 38 7.24 15.43 -10.66
N VAL A 39 6.46 14.82 -11.53
CA VAL A 39 6.94 14.14 -12.75
C VAL A 39 7.60 15.16 -13.66
N ALA A 40 7.09 16.40 -13.64
CA ALA A 40 7.69 17.56 -14.28
C ALA A 40 9.09 17.88 -13.74
N LEU A 41 9.33 17.75 -12.47
CA LEU A 41 10.65 17.95 -11.86
C LEU A 41 11.59 16.76 -12.09
N GLY A 42 11.06 15.52 -12.14
CA GLY A 42 11.85 14.29 -12.20
C GLY A 42 12.49 13.93 -13.54
N THR A 43 12.03 14.50 -14.66
CA THR A 43 12.52 14.11 -15.99
C THR A 43 13.53 15.08 -16.62
N LEU A 44 13.95 16.10 -15.91
CA LEU A 44 14.85 17.15 -16.40
C LEU A 44 16.35 16.88 -16.17
N ALA A 45 16.75 15.68 -15.84
CA ALA A 45 18.05 15.25 -15.36
C ALA A 45 19.16 15.03 -16.40
N ILE A 46 19.20 15.70 -17.53
CA ILE A 46 20.36 15.60 -18.42
C ILE A 46 21.01 16.96 -18.66
N ALA A 47 21.96 17.29 -17.84
CA ALA A 47 23.19 18.07 -18.02
C ALA A 47 23.45 19.17 -16.97
N GLY A 48 24.52 19.01 -16.18
CA GLY A 48 25.17 20.15 -15.55
C GLY A 48 25.77 19.92 -14.15
N CYS A 49 27.03 20.16 -14.05
CA CYS A 49 28.02 19.95 -13.00
C CYS A 49 27.79 20.67 -11.67
N GLY A 50 28.04 19.97 -10.59
CA GLY A 50 28.52 20.19 -9.24
C GLY A 50 28.59 21.59 -8.58
N GLY A 51 28.29 21.60 -7.29
CA GLY A 51 28.67 22.66 -6.35
C GLY A 51 27.99 22.49 -5.00
N SER A 52 28.73 22.08 -4.00
CA SER A 52 28.30 22.07 -2.60
C SER A 52 28.35 23.50 -2.02
N GLY A 53 27.24 23.98 -1.46
CA GLY A 53 27.16 25.24 -0.71
C GLY A 53 26.51 25.01 0.63
N GLY A 54 27.23 25.26 1.72
CA GLY A 54 26.78 25.06 3.09
C GLY A 54 25.89 26.20 3.58
N GLY A 55 24.79 25.85 4.19
CA GLY A 55 23.96 26.72 5.02
C GLY A 55 24.47 26.76 6.46
N SER A 56 24.22 27.86 7.15
CA SER A 56 24.91 28.26 8.39
C SER A 56 24.07 28.17 9.68
N ASP A 57 22.94 27.47 9.69
CA ASP A 57 22.22 27.13 10.92
C ASP A 57 22.01 25.63 10.92
N GLY A 58 22.33 24.97 12.05
CA GLY A 58 22.56 23.51 12.15
C GLY A 58 21.36 22.61 11.91
N SER A 59 20.26 23.05 11.28
CA SER A 59 19.12 22.28 10.82
C SER A 59 19.33 21.81 9.37
N SER A 60 18.82 20.62 9.06
CA SER A 60 18.85 20.07 7.71
C SER A 60 17.90 20.83 6.77
N PRO A 61 18.07 20.71 5.43
CA PRO A 61 17.09 21.25 4.48
C PRO A 61 15.70 20.67 4.65
N LEU A 62 15.60 19.38 4.98
CA LEU A 62 14.33 18.69 5.26
C LEU A 62 13.65 19.28 6.50
N ASP A 63 14.38 19.45 7.61
CA ASP A 63 13.87 20.06 8.84
C ASP A 63 13.33 21.46 8.58
N ASN A 64 14.06 22.27 7.79
CA ASN A 64 13.64 23.61 7.42
C ASN A 64 12.35 23.63 6.58
N ALA A 65 12.11 22.62 5.75
CA ALA A 65 10.88 22.51 4.97
C ALA A 65 9.71 21.96 5.80
N LEU A 66 9.95 20.99 6.69
CA LEU A 66 8.92 20.37 7.54
C LEU A 66 8.28 21.34 8.53
N ARG A 67 9.02 22.33 9.01
CA ARG A 67 8.54 23.31 10.01
C ARG A 67 7.33 24.14 9.61
N TYR A 68 7.00 24.19 8.31
CA TYR A 68 5.79 24.86 7.81
C TYR A 68 4.53 23.97 7.94
N LEU A 69 4.68 22.71 8.34
CA LEU A 69 3.59 21.78 8.65
C LEU A 69 3.42 21.68 10.17
N PRO A 70 2.19 21.65 10.69
CA PRO A 70 1.96 21.39 12.11
C PRO A 70 2.55 20.04 12.56
N ALA A 71 3.02 19.95 13.81
CA ALA A 71 3.54 18.71 14.39
C ALA A 71 2.51 17.57 14.37
N ASP A 72 1.21 17.91 14.37
CA ASP A 72 0.12 16.96 14.28
C ASP A 72 -0.42 16.79 12.85
N SER A 73 0.34 17.16 11.83
CA SER A 73 -0.04 16.95 10.43
C SER A 73 -0.51 15.51 10.18
N PRO A 74 -1.66 15.32 9.50
CA PRO A 74 -2.17 13.99 9.20
C PRO A 74 -1.29 13.21 8.25
N PHE A 75 -0.57 13.91 7.37
CA PHE A 75 0.47 13.35 6.51
C PHE A 75 1.48 14.41 6.08
N ALA A 76 2.68 13.94 5.78
CA ALA A 76 3.71 14.68 5.08
C ALA A 76 4.39 13.76 4.05
N VAL A 77 4.76 14.32 2.90
CA VAL A 77 5.48 13.64 1.82
C VAL A 77 6.76 14.40 1.57
N ALA A 78 7.89 13.76 1.73
CA ALA A 78 9.18 14.30 1.33
C ALA A 78 9.60 13.65 0.01
N ILE A 79 10.05 14.46 -0.94
CA ILE A 79 10.44 14.04 -2.28
C ILE A 79 11.84 14.56 -2.52
N ASP A 80 12.76 13.63 -2.79
CA ASP A 80 14.09 14.01 -3.27
C ASP A 80 13.95 14.78 -4.60
N THR A 81 14.59 15.93 -4.71
CA THR A 81 14.64 16.72 -5.93
C THR A 81 16.05 16.81 -6.51
N GLU A 82 16.99 15.99 -6.00
CA GLU A 82 18.33 15.92 -6.53
C GLU A 82 18.36 15.18 -7.87
N VAL A 83 18.10 15.93 -8.92
CA VAL A 83 17.97 15.45 -10.31
C VAL A 83 19.17 14.63 -10.83
N LYS A 84 20.32 14.71 -10.15
CA LYS A 84 21.53 13.93 -10.44
C LYS A 84 21.84 12.89 -9.36
N GLY A 85 20.95 12.74 -8.42
CA GLY A 85 21.02 11.69 -7.41
C GLY A 85 20.75 10.30 -8.01
N ASP A 86 21.22 9.30 -7.32
CA ASP A 86 21.12 7.89 -7.73
C ASP A 86 19.67 7.46 -8.00
N GLN A 87 18.70 8.02 -7.27
CA GLN A 87 17.26 7.71 -7.41
C GLN A 87 16.72 8.17 -8.77
N PHE A 88 17.06 9.40 -9.19
CA PHE A 88 16.64 9.91 -10.50
C PHE A 88 17.34 9.22 -11.66
N GLU A 89 18.63 8.88 -11.51
CA GLU A 89 19.36 8.13 -12.54
C GLU A 89 18.73 6.74 -12.73
N ALA A 90 18.43 6.03 -11.64
CA ALA A 90 17.78 4.71 -11.68
C ALA A 90 16.35 4.78 -12.25
N ALA A 91 15.57 5.81 -11.88
CA ALA A 91 14.23 6.05 -12.44
C ALA A 91 14.27 6.37 -13.94
N GLY A 92 15.26 7.15 -14.38
CA GLY A 92 15.51 7.45 -15.79
C GLY A 92 15.84 6.19 -16.59
N ASP A 93 16.79 5.38 -16.11
CA ASP A 93 17.17 4.10 -16.71
C ASP A 93 15.97 3.15 -16.84
N LEU A 94 15.09 3.16 -15.83
CA LEU A 94 13.85 2.37 -15.85
C LEU A 94 12.88 2.89 -16.92
N SER A 95 12.65 4.20 -16.96
CA SER A 95 11.79 4.86 -17.95
C SER A 95 12.20 4.53 -19.38
N ASP A 96 13.50 4.52 -19.65
CA ASP A 96 14.07 4.17 -20.95
C ASP A 96 13.79 2.71 -21.33
N LYS A 97 13.83 1.77 -20.36
CA LYS A 97 13.49 0.36 -20.61
C LYS A 97 12.05 0.18 -21.06
N PHE A 98 11.13 1.02 -20.58
CA PHE A 98 9.72 0.96 -20.96
C PHE A 98 9.37 1.80 -22.18
N ALA A 99 10.34 2.44 -22.84
CA ALA A 99 10.14 3.39 -23.93
C ALA A 99 9.18 4.56 -23.56
N LEU A 100 9.14 4.92 -22.29
CA LEU A 100 8.31 5.99 -21.75
C LEU A 100 9.08 7.31 -21.57
N GLY A 101 10.42 7.31 -21.60
CA GLY A 101 11.26 8.47 -21.32
C GLY A 101 10.85 9.71 -22.14
N ASP A 102 10.73 9.58 -23.46
CA ASP A 102 10.30 10.70 -24.33
C ASP A 102 8.86 11.17 -24.04
N GLU A 103 7.95 10.25 -23.62
CA GLU A 103 6.55 10.61 -23.36
C GLU A 103 6.41 11.32 -22.02
N VAL A 104 7.12 10.84 -21.00
CA VAL A 104 7.21 11.50 -19.70
C VAL A 104 7.80 12.89 -19.87
N GLN A 105 8.91 13.02 -20.63
CA GLN A 105 9.52 14.32 -20.92
C GLN A 105 8.56 15.25 -21.67
N LYS A 106 7.83 14.74 -22.68
CA LYS A 106 6.85 15.53 -23.42
C LYS A 106 5.68 15.98 -22.57
N GLN A 107 5.10 15.07 -21.74
CA GLN A 107 4.02 15.44 -20.84
C GLN A 107 4.47 16.51 -19.83
N LEU A 108 5.73 16.46 -19.45
CA LEU A 108 6.37 17.46 -18.64
C LEU A 108 6.49 18.80 -19.35
N GLU A 109 7.03 18.79 -20.58
CA GLU A 109 7.14 20.00 -21.42
C GLU A 109 5.74 20.60 -21.68
N ASP A 110 4.74 19.76 -21.93
CA ASP A 110 3.34 20.17 -22.14
C ASP A 110 2.71 20.74 -20.85
N ALA A 111 2.99 20.15 -19.68
CA ALA A 111 2.51 20.62 -18.38
C ALA A 111 3.15 21.95 -17.95
N LEU A 112 4.42 22.15 -18.30
CA LEU A 112 5.14 23.38 -18.01
C LEU A 112 4.87 24.49 -19.06
N GLY A 113 4.37 24.11 -20.24
CA GLY A 113 3.96 25.01 -21.31
C GLY A 113 5.01 26.07 -21.63
N GLU A 114 4.59 27.36 -21.70
CA GLU A 114 5.48 28.49 -21.95
C GLU A 114 6.52 28.74 -20.84
N ARG A 115 6.40 28.05 -19.68
CA ARG A 115 7.36 28.09 -18.55
C ARG A 115 8.61 27.22 -18.81
N ALA A 116 8.64 26.44 -19.90
CA ALA A 116 9.78 25.56 -20.24
C ALA A 116 11.14 26.29 -20.35
N GLY A 117 11.13 27.61 -20.61
CA GLY A 117 12.35 28.44 -20.59
C GLY A 117 12.96 28.61 -19.18
N ASP A 118 12.15 28.51 -18.16
CA ASP A 118 12.53 28.72 -16.76
C ASP A 118 13.03 27.43 -16.08
N LEU A 119 12.86 26.27 -16.75
CA LEU A 119 13.20 24.95 -16.21
C LEU A 119 14.65 24.82 -15.73
N LYS A 120 15.60 25.41 -16.46
CA LYS A 120 17.03 25.37 -16.07
C LYS A 120 17.31 26.16 -14.79
N ASP A 121 16.53 27.19 -14.55
CA ASP A 121 16.70 28.01 -13.34
C ASP A 121 15.97 27.33 -12.16
N ILE A 122 14.81 26.72 -12.41
CA ILE A 122 14.14 25.85 -11.43
C ILE A 122 15.06 24.70 -10.98
N GLN A 123 15.69 24.00 -11.94
CA GLN A 123 16.64 22.93 -11.64
C GLN A 123 17.84 23.37 -10.80
N LYS A 124 18.30 24.62 -10.93
CA LYS A 124 19.38 25.12 -10.10
C LYS A 124 18.93 25.41 -8.67
N ALA A 125 17.67 25.84 -8.53
CA ALA A 125 17.07 26.08 -7.22
C ALA A 125 16.84 24.77 -6.45
N LEU A 126 16.51 23.69 -7.16
CA LEU A 126 16.22 22.37 -6.58
C LEU A 126 17.49 21.64 -6.13
N GLY A 127 17.28 20.51 -5.43
CA GLY A 127 18.34 19.60 -5.00
C GLY A 127 18.34 19.33 -3.50
N ASN A 128 17.30 19.79 -2.80
CA ASN A 128 16.93 19.38 -1.46
C ASN A 128 15.55 18.70 -1.55
N GLU A 129 15.05 18.13 -0.45
CA GLU A 129 13.72 17.53 -0.42
C GLU A 129 12.64 18.62 -0.52
N PHE A 130 11.66 18.36 -1.36
CA PHE A 130 10.40 19.10 -1.40
C PHE A 130 9.41 18.38 -0.47
N VAL A 131 8.87 19.11 0.49
CA VAL A 131 7.87 18.58 1.42
C VAL A 131 6.48 19.06 1.02
N VAL A 132 5.50 18.16 1.09
CA VAL A 132 4.07 18.49 0.95
C VAL A 132 3.30 17.80 2.05
N GLY A 133 2.41 18.52 2.72
CA GLY A 133 1.55 17.94 3.74
C GLY A 133 0.21 18.64 3.86
N SER A 134 -0.68 18.03 4.62
CA SER A 134 -1.95 18.64 5.00
C SER A 134 -1.85 19.19 6.42
N THR A 135 -2.50 20.32 6.64
CA THR A 135 -2.50 21.01 7.93
C THR A 135 -3.69 20.62 8.82
N ASP A 136 -4.70 19.92 8.28
CA ASP A 136 -5.93 19.56 9.01
C ASP A 136 -6.40 18.12 8.73
N ALA A 137 -6.34 17.28 9.76
CA ALA A 137 -6.76 15.89 9.69
C ALA A 137 -8.25 15.73 9.42
N LYS A 138 -9.09 16.64 9.91
CA LYS A 138 -10.54 16.52 9.75
C LYS A 138 -10.96 16.79 8.32
N SER A 139 -10.49 17.87 7.70
CA SER A 139 -10.76 18.15 6.29
C SER A 139 -10.23 17.05 5.38
N PHE A 140 -9.04 16.51 5.70
CA PHE A 140 -8.46 15.39 4.97
C PHE A 140 -9.32 14.11 5.03
N VAL A 141 -9.93 13.79 6.19
CA VAL A 141 -10.80 12.62 6.36
C VAL A 141 -12.18 12.83 5.74
N ASP A 142 -12.79 14.01 5.98
CA ASP A 142 -14.15 14.31 5.53
C ASP A 142 -14.24 14.46 4.00
N SER A 143 -13.21 15.05 3.39
CA SER A 143 -13.18 15.37 1.96
C SER A 143 -11.80 15.11 1.34
N PRO A 144 -11.32 13.88 1.34
CA PRO A 144 -9.99 13.58 0.87
C PRO A 144 -9.83 13.92 -0.62
N GLY A 145 -9.00 14.92 -0.90
CA GLY A 145 -8.70 15.39 -2.24
C GLY A 145 -9.75 16.33 -2.86
N ASP A 146 -10.63 16.94 -2.08
CA ASP A 146 -11.47 18.07 -2.53
C ASP A 146 -10.66 19.38 -2.59
N GLU A 147 -11.19 20.37 -3.31
CA GLU A 147 -10.52 21.66 -3.49
C GLU A 147 -10.33 22.43 -2.16
N ASP A 148 -11.12 22.08 -1.16
CA ASP A 148 -11.10 22.67 0.17
C ASP A 148 -10.11 22.00 1.15
N THR A 149 -9.37 20.94 0.73
CA THR A 149 -8.34 20.33 1.57
C THR A 149 -7.11 21.22 1.60
N ALA A 150 -6.76 21.73 2.77
CA ALA A 150 -5.59 22.58 2.96
C ALA A 150 -4.28 21.80 2.75
N PHE A 151 -3.46 22.26 1.80
CA PHE A 151 -2.14 21.71 1.52
C PHE A 151 -1.09 22.79 1.57
N VAL A 152 0.04 22.48 2.19
CA VAL A 152 1.23 23.32 2.20
C VAL A 152 2.37 22.52 1.60
N GLY A 153 3.11 23.16 0.69
CA GLY A 153 4.37 22.66 0.16
C GLY A 153 5.51 23.59 0.55
N ALA A 154 6.68 23.03 0.88
CA ALA A 154 7.87 23.80 1.21
C ALA A 154 9.15 23.13 0.69
N ILE A 155 10.13 23.93 0.30
CA ILE A 155 11.46 23.47 -0.08
C ILE A 155 12.51 24.52 0.25
N GLN A 156 13.57 24.10 0.93
CA GLN A 156 14.77 24.94 1.02
C GLN A 156 15.54 24.86 -0.30
N VAL A 157 15.70 25.99 -0.97
CA VAL A 157 16.35 26.05 -2.29
C VAL A 157 17.87 26.19 -2.17
N LYS A 158 18.60 25.61 -3.12
CA LYS A 158 20.07 25.72 -3.19
C LYS A 158 20.53 27.05 -3.82
N ASP A 159 19.72 27.68 -4.68
CA ASP A 159 20.04 28.93 -5.40
C ASP A 159 18.87 29.91 -5.29
N THR A 160 18.95 30.84 -4.36
CA THR A 160 17.94 31.87 -4.14
C THR A 160 17.86 32.89 -5.28
N ASP A 161 18.95 33.12 -6.04
CA ASP A 161 18.92 33.99 -7.21
C ASP A 161 18.04 33.41 -8.32
N ALA A 162 17.91 32.08 -8.38
CA ALA A 162 17.00 31.41 -9.29
C ALA A 162 15.53 31.67 -8.95
N LEU A 163 15.17 31.75 -7.65
CA LEU A 163 13.82 32.12 -7.21
C LEU A 163 13.44 33.54 -7.62
N GLY A 164 14.37 34.51 -7.49
CA GLY A 164 14.13 35.89 -7.90
C GLY A 164 13.69 36.00 -9.36
N LYS A 165 14.19 35.14 -10.24
CA LYS A 165 13.78 35.13 -11.65
C LYS A 165 12.36 34.60 -11.87
N LEU A 166 11.86 33.72 -11.00
CA LEU A 166 10.48 33.23 -11.05
C LEU A 166 9.47 34.35 -10.73
N THR A 167 9.86 35.29 -9.86
CA THR A 167 9.03 36.45 -9.48
C THR A 167 9.20 37.63 -10.45
N ASP A 168 10.41 37.85 -11.00
CA ASP A 168 10.71 38.96 -11.90
C ASP A 168 10.06 38.83 -13.29
N GLY A 169 9.60 37.65 -13.66
CA GLY A 169 8.96 37.37 -14.98
C GLY A 169 7.58 37.98 -15.19
N GLY A 170 7.03 38.70 -14.20
CA GLY A 170 5.73 39.38 -14.31
C GLY A 170 4.51 38.45 -14.28
N LYS A 171 4.71 37.19 -13.91
CA LYS A 171 3.66 36.15 -13.79
C LYS A 171 3.18 36.02 -12.33
N ALA A 172 3.82 36.68 -11.39
CA ALA A 172 3.45 36.71 -9.98
C ALA A 172 3.34 38.15 -9.52
N GLU A 173 2.22 38.49 -8.87
CA GLU A 173 2.02 39.80 -8.25
C GLU A 173 2.44 39.72 -6.78
N GLU A 174 3.24 40.68 -6.32
CA GLU A 174 3.56 40.82 -4.90
C GLU A 174 2.29 41.23 -4.14
N ASP A 175 1.84 40.38 -3.20
CA ASP A 175 0.60 40.55 -2.40
C ASP A 175 0.93 40.91 -0.94
N GLY A 176 2.08 41.50 -0.70
CA GLY A 176 2.50 42.01 0.60
C GLY A 176 3.60 41.20 1.28
N GLU A 177 3.69 41.33 2.58
CA GLU A 177 4.67 40.68 3.44
C GLU A 177 3.97 40.15 4.70
N VAL A 178 4.30 38.92 5.10
CA VAL A 178 3.78 38.26 6.29
C VAL A 178 4.96 37.68 7.07
N ASP A 179 5.11 38.09 8.32
CA ASP A 179 6.17 37.66 9.24
C ASP A 179 7.60 37.69 8.64
N GLY A 180 7.86 38.74 7.83
CA GLY A 180 9.14 38.94 7.16
C GLY A 180 9.31 38.20 5.83
N ALA A 181 8.39 37.35 5.45
CA ALA A 181 8.38 36.66 4.16
C ALA A 181 7.61 37.46 3.11
N LYS A 182 8.15 37.58 1.89
CA LYS A 182 7.44 38.19 0.77
C LYS A 182 6.42 37.22 0.19
N VAL A 183 5.17 37.67 0.13
CA VAL A 183 4.05 36.92 -0.38
C VAL A 183 3.74 37.32 -1.82
N TYR A 184 3.48 36.34 -2.65
CA TYR A 184 3.13 36.48 -4.05
C TYR A 184 1.86 35.69 -4.35
N LYS A 185 1.16 36.10 -5.40
CA LYS A 185 0.00 35.42 -5.96
C LYS A 185 0.20 35.18 -7.44
N ASP A 186 -0.10 33.98 -7.89
CA ASP A 186 -0.09 33.66 -9.31
C ASP A 186 -1.45 33.93 -10.00
N ASP A 187 -1.51 33.77 -11.32
CA ASP A 187 -2.71 33.98 -12.13
C ASP A 187 -3.85 32.98 -11.79
N SER A 188 -3.55 31.82 -11.18
CA SER A 188 -4.54 30.82 -10.72
C SER A 188 -5.15 31.17 -9.36
N GLY A 189 -4.49 32.05 -8.63
CA GLY A 189 -4.89 32.45 -7.29
C GLY A 189 -4.16 31.71 -6.19
N ASP A 190 -3.25 30.79 -6.54
CA ASP A 190 -2.39 30.12 -5.58
C ASP A 190 -1.41 31.12 -4.96
N ALA A 191 -1.18 30.97 -3.64
CA ALA A 191 -0.28 31.84 -2.89
C ALA A 191 1.06 31.14 -2.65
N PHE A 192 2.15 31.90 -2.77
CA PHE A 192 3.45 31.42 -2.36
C PHE A 192 4.25 32.51 -1.64
N ALA A 193 5.18 32.10 -0.80
CA ALA A 193 6.10 33.00 -0.11
C ALA A 193 7.54 32.59 -0.33
N ILE A 194 8.42 33.59 -0.31
CA ILE A 194 9.86 33.39 -0.20
C ILE A 194 10.29 33.85 1.17
N ASP A 195 10.65 32.91 2.02
CA ASP A 195 11.05 33.08 3.38
C ASP A 195 12.52 32.69 3.56
N GLY A 196 13.41 33.70 3.50
CA GLY A 196 14.84 33.45 3.45
C GLY A 196 15.25 32.67 2.20
N ASP A 197 15.62 31.42 2.39
CA ASP A 197 15.96 30.45 1.34
C ASP A 197 14.93 29.33 1.18
N VAL A 198 13.75 29.44 1.83
CA VAL A 198 12.66 28.49 1.69
C VAL A 198 11.56 29.08 0.80
N LEU A 199 11.16 28.33 -0.22
CA LEU A 199 9.95 28.56 -1.00
C LEU A 199 8.80 27.79 -0.35
N VAL A 200 7.73 28.51 0.01
CA VAL A 200 6.50 27.94 0.58
C VAL A 200 5.35 28.19 -0.38
N VAL A 201 4.54 27.17 -0.65
CA VAL A 201 3.37 27.25 -1.53
C VAL A 201 2.13 26.73 -0.80
N ALA A 202 0.97 27.36 -1.03
CA ALA A 202 -0.30 26.95 -0.45
C ALA A 202 -1.45 27.23 -1.42
N GLY A 203 -2.59 26.59 -1.23
CA GLY A 203 -3.78 26.79 -2.05
C GLY A 203 -4.43 28.15 -1.85
N SER A 204 -4.12 28.85 -0.74
CA SER A 204 -4.65 30.18 -0.44
C SER A 204 -3.68 31.01 0.41
N LYS A 205 -3.86 32.33 0.41
CA LYS A 205 -3.08 33.23 1.26
C LYS A 205 -3.25 32.93 2.76
N GLN A 206 -4.46 32.54 3.19
CA GLN A 206 -4.72 32.19 4.59
C GLN A 206 -3.92 30.95 5.00
N GLU A 207 -3.91 29.90 4.20
CA GLU A 207 -3.10 28.69 4.46
C GLU A 207 -1.62 29.00 4.50
N LEU A 208 -1.16 29.91 3.64
CA LEU A 208 0.21 30.38 3.63
C LEU A 208 0.56 31.15 4.92
N GLU A 209 -0.33 32.06 5.38
CA GLU A 209 -0.19 32.79 6.64
C GLU A 209 -0.14 31.83 7.83
N ASP A 210 -1.00 30.81 7.84
CA ASP A 210 -1.04 29.78 8.88
C ASP A 210 0.26 28.94 8.88
N ALA A 211 0.80 28.60 7.71
CA ALA A 211 2.07 27.89 7.59
C ALA A 211 3.27 28.70 8.08
N LEU A 212 3.33 29.99 7.75
CA LEU A 212 4.37 30.90 8.24
C LEU A 212 4.28 31.06 9.76
N ALA A 213 3.07 31.18 10.32
CA ALA A 213 2.88 31.22 11.76
C ALA A 213 3.29 29.91 12.46
N THR A 214 3.04 28.75 11.82
CA THR A 214 3.49 27.44 12.33
C THR A 214 5.02 27.38 12.43
N ARG A 215 5.74 27.85 11.41
CA ARG A 215 7.21 27.90 11.41
C ARG A 215 7.76 28.74 12.56
N ASP A 216 7.13 29.88 12.87
CA ASP A 216 7.58 30.79 13.93
C ASP A 216 7.28 30.26 15.34
N GLY A 217 6.37 29.30 15.47
CA GLY A 217 6.11 28.56 16.70
C GLY A 217 7.06 27.39 16.89
N ASP A 218 7.01 26.77 18.08
CA ASP A 218 7.70 25.50 18.36
C ASP A 218 6.79 24.28 18.02
N ASP A 219 5.72 24.51 17.28
CA ASP A 219 4.65 23.52 17.00
C ASP A 219 4.74 22.92 15.58
N GLY A 220 5.85 23.15 14.87
CA GLY A 220 6.09 22.58 13.53
C GLY A 220 6.51 21.10 13.58
N LEU A 221 6.21 20.36 12.49
CA LEU A 221 6.71 19.01 12.31
C LEU A 221 8.23 19.04 12.19
N THR A 222 8.92 18.24 12.99
CA THR A 222 10.38 18.14 12.97
C THR A 222 10.86 16.99 12.10
N GLU A 223 12.11 17.03 11.66
CA GLU A 223 12.75 15.90 10.98
C GLU A 223 12.81 14.68 11.90
N GLU A 224 13.03 14.86 13.21
CA GLU A 224 13.03 13.76 14.19
C GLU A 224 11.68 13.02 14.22
N ASP A 225 10.55 13.76 14.23
CA ASP A 225 9.21 13.15 14.22
C ASP A 225 8.88 12.49 12.89
N PHE A 226 9.29 13.10 11.78
CA PHE A 226 9.12 12.56 10.44
C PHE A 226 9.94 11.27 10.26
N ASP A 227 11.21 11.29 10.66
CA ASP A 227 12.10 10.13 10.58
C ASP A 227 11.66 9.02 11.53
N ALA A 228 11.21 9.34 12.75
CA ALA A 228 10.64 8.34 13.66
C ALA A 228 9.41 7.64 13.07
N GLY A 229 8.57 8.36 12.33
CA GLY A 229 7.40 7.78 11.64
C GLY A 229 7.73 7.06 10.34
N THR A 230 8.95 7.18 9.83
CA THR A 230 9.45 6.57 8.59
C THR A 230 10.72 5.74 8.81
N GLU A 231 11.09 5.40 10.06
CA GLU A 231 12.34 4.69 10.39
C GLU A 231 12.44 3.32 9.73
N GLY A 232 11.30 2.61 9.63
CA GLY A 232 11.24 1.26 9.06
C GLY A 232 11.27 1.21 7.52
N VAL A 233 11.33 2.34 6.82
CA VAL A 233 11.42 2.40 5.36
C VAL A 233 12.75 3.01 4.89
N SER A 234 13.06 2.87 3.59
CA SER A 234 14.30 3.40 3.02
C SER A 234 14.41 4.92 3.18
N GLN A 235 15.50 5.40 3.80
CA GLN A 235 15.77 6.82 3.99
C GLN A 235 16.32 7.49 2.72
N ASP A 236 16.95 6.72 1.82
CA ASP A 236 17.49 7.21 0.53
C ASP A 236 16.44 7.09 -0.60
N ALA A 237 15.15 7.04 -0.27
CA ALA A 237 14.08 6.87 -1.24
C ALA A 237 13.81 8.15 -2.06
N LEU A 238 13.34 7.99 -3.30
CA LEU A 238 12.87 9.12 -4.11
C LEU A 238 11.69 9.82 -3.44
N LEU A 239 10.83 9.07 -2.75
CA LEU A 239 9.64 9.58 -2.08
C LEU A 239 9.49 8.87 -0.74
N ARG A 240 9.33 9.64 0.33
CA ARG A 240 8.96 9.17 1.66
C ARG A 240 7.64 9.79 2.08
N VAL A 241 6.74 8.98 2.59
CA VAL A 241 5.43 9.42 3.10
C VAL A 241 5.36 9.12 4.58
N TYR A 242 5.07 10.10 5.37
CA TYR A 242 4.69 10.01 6.77
C TYR A 242 3.18 10.12 6.89
N LEU A 243 2.54 9.23 7.63
CA LEU A 243 1.11 9.25 7.94
C LEU A 243 0.91 9.20 9.46
N ASN A 244 0.20 10.16 10.02
CA ASN A 244 -0.24 10.13 11.41
C ASN A 244 -1.56 9.35 11.53
N ILE A 245 -1.45 8.01 11.47
CA ILE A 245 -2.62 7.11 11.47
C ILE A 245 -3.44 7.28 12.75
N GLY A 246 -2.75 7.42 13.90
CA GLY A 246 -3.44 7.62 15.18
C GLY A 246 -4.33 8.86 15.19
N GLN A 247 -3.91 9.95 14.54
CA GLN A 247 -4.71 11.16 14.40
C GLN A 247 -5.83 10.99 13.38
N LEU A 248 -5.56 10.40 12.22
CA LEU A 248 -6.56 10.13 11.19
C LEU A 248 -7.70 9.26 11.73
N LEU A 249 -7.38 8.23 12.50
CA LEU A 249 -8.38 7.37 13.14
C LEU A 249 -9.23 8.15 14.16
N ARG A 250 -8.62 9.03 14.96
CA ARG A 250 -9.36 9.86 15.92
C ARG A 250 -10.23 10.94 15.25
N ALA A 251 -9.81 11.45 14.10
CA ALA A 251 -10.56 12.42 13.32
C ALA A 251 -11.75 11.78 12.57
N SER A 252 -11.71 10.47 12.33
CA SER A 252 -12.76 9.75 11.61
C SER A 252 -13.86 9.23 12.53
N PRO A 253 -15.12 9.70 12.41
CA PRO A 253 -16.24 9.17 13.18
C PRO A 253 -16.48 7.67 12.95
N ASP A 254 -16.18 7.18 11.74
CA ASP A 254 -16.37 5.78 11.35
C ASP A 254 -15.31 4.84 11.93
N ALA A 255 -14.20 5.38 12.45
CA ALA A 255 -13.13 4.59 13.06
C ALA A 255 -13.39 4.22 14.54
N ALA A 256 -14.43 4.77 15.18
CA ALA A 256 -14.69 4.58 16.60
C ALA A 256 -14.82 3.10 16.99
N ASP A 257 -15.41 2.27 16.12
CA ASP A 257 -15.51 0.82 16.37
C ASP A 257 -14.17 0.10 16.12
N ALA A 258 -13.40 0.51 15.10
CA ALA A 258 -12.08 -0.06 14.82
C ALA A 258 -11.08 0.20 15.96
N LEU A 259 -11.16 1.37 16.60
CA LEU A 259 -10.34 1.75 17.77
C LEU A 259 -10.59 0.90 19.02
N LYS A 260 -11.62 0.04 19.04
CA LYS A 260 -11.83 -0.95 20.10
C LYS A 260 -10.88 -2.15 19.96
N SER A 261 -10.35 -2.43 18.77
CA SER A 261 -9.32 -3.44 18.55
C SER A 261 -8.00 -2.95 19.14
N LYS A 262 -7.35 -3.76 19.97
CA LYS A 262 -6.11 -3.39 20.63
C LYS A 262 -5.02 -2.99 19.65
N TRP A 263 -4.82 -3.79 18.59
CA TRP A 263 -3.80 -3.51 17.60
C TRP A 263 -4.09 -2.21 16.85
N VAL A 264 -5.34 -2.00 16.39
CA VAL A 264 -5.73 -0.76 15.71
C VAL A 264 -5.57 0.47 16.60
N ALA A 265 -5.93 0.37 17.87
CA ALA A 265 -5.76 1.45 18.84
C ALA A 265 -4.29 1.77 19.16
N ALA A 266 -3.41 0.78 19.01
CA ALA A 266 -1.98 0.91 19.21
C ALA A 266 -1.27 1.59 18.04
N VAL A 267 -1.86 1.60 16.82
CA VAL A 267 -1.23 2.23 15.64
C VAL A 267 -1.02 3.73 15.87
N ARG A 268 0.19 4.18 15.64
CA ARG A 268 0.62 5.58 15.75
C ARG A 268 0.81 6.23 14.39
N THR A 269 1.79 5.74 13.66
CA THR A 269 2.21 6.29 12.36
C THR A 269 2.34 5.20 11.34
N ALA A 270 2.43 5.58 10.07
CA ALA A 270 2.90 4.70 9.01
C ALA A 270 3.85 5.46 8.08
N GLY A 271 4.92 4.79 7.69
CA GLY A 271 5.88 5.21 6.68
C GLY A 271 5.67 4.45 5.38
N ILE A 272 5.82 5.14 4.24
CA ILE A 272 5.91 4.51 2.92
C ILE A 272 7.09 5.12 2.19
N ALA A 273 7.90 4.29 1.54
CA ALA A 273 8.99 4.76 0.69
C ALA A 273 8.91 4.16 -0.71
N LEU A 274 9.24 4.96 -1.72
CA LEU A 274 9.43 4.51 -3.09
C LEU A 274 10.89 4.69 -3.48
N THR A 275 11.55 3.57 -3.77
CA THR A 275 12.97 3.52 -4.08
C THR A 275 13.20 2.96 -5.49
N PHE A 276 14.10 3.58 -6.22
CA PHE A 276 14.57 3.10 -7.52
C PHE A 276 16.02 2.67 -7.38
N GLU A 277 16.30 1.44 -7.76
CA GLU A 277 17.66 0.89 -7.84
C GLU A 277 17.94 0.37 -9.25
N PRO A 278 19.21 0.21 -9.63
CA PRO A 278 19.56 -0.35 -10.94
C PRO A 278 18.98 -1.74 -11.16
N GLY A 279 17.85 -1.82 -11.85
CA GLY A 279 17.15 -3.08 -12.14
C GLY A 279 16.04 -3.45 -11.18
N GLU A 280 15.63 -2.54 -10.29
CA GLU A 280 14.62 -2.80 -9.28
C GLU A 280 13.82 -1.53 -8.94
N VAL A 281 12.54 -1.72 -8.61
CA VAL A 281 11.69 -0.71 -7.97
C VAL A 281 11.14 -1.32 -6.70
N ALA A 282 11.30 -0.65 -5.58
CA ALA A 282 10.79 -1.08 -4.30
C ALA A 282 9.79 -0.07 -3.70
N VAL A 283 8.78 -0.60 -3.03
CA VAL A 283 7.87 0.16 -2.16
C VAL A 283 7.93 -0.48 -0.79
N ASP A 284 8.50 0.23 0.17
CA ASP A 284 8.53 -0.19 1.56
C ASP A 284 7.36 0.44 2.31
N ILE A 285 6.81 -0.30 3.25
CA ILE A 285 5.71 0.12 4.13
C ILE A 285 6.08 -0.26 5.55
N ASP A 286 5.96 0.68 6.46
CA ASP A 286 6.14 0.45 7.88
C ASP A 286 5.00 1.07 8.67
N VAL A 287 4.40 0.32 9.58
CA VAL A 287 3.34 0.77 10.49
C VAL A 287 3.86 0.65 11.90
N VAL A 288 4.01 1.76 12.57
CA VAL A 288 4.51 1.84 13.94
C VAL A 288 3.35 1.74 14.93
N THR A 289 3.48 0.87 15.92
CA THR A 289 2.52 0.70 17.00
C THR A 289 3.14 1.02 18.36
N ASP A 290 2.31 1.37 19.33
CA ASP A 290 2.70 1.40 20.73
C ASP A 290 2.65 -0.05 21.27
N PRO A 291 3.79 -0.65 21.62
CA PRO A 291 3.84 -2.03 22.05
C PRO A 291 3.21 -2.27 23.44
N GLU A 292 2.90 -1.20 24.19
CA GLU A 292 2.37 -1.35 25.55
C GLU A 292 1.01 -2.08 25.55
N GLY A 293 0.99 -3.25 26.14
CA GLY A 293 -0.22 -4.09 26.25
C GLY A 293 -0.52 -4.96 25.03
N LEU A 294 0.32 -4.91 23.97
CA LEU A 294 0.26 -5.85 22.85
C LEU A 294 1.03 -7.14 23.17
N THR A 295 0.56 -8.23 22.60
CA THR A 295 1.20 -9.54 22.61
C THR A 295 1.15 -10.12 21.19
N ASP A 296 1.90 -11.20 20.92
CA ASP A 296 1.88 -11.88 19.62
C ASP A 296 0.45 -12.30 19.21
N ALA A 297 -0.41 -12.64 20.17
CA ALA A 297 -1.81 -12.99 19.92
C ALA A 297 -2.68 -11.81 19.45
N ASP A 298 -2.23 -10.58 19.67
CA ASP A 298 -2.94 -9.37 19.22
C ASP A 298 -2.51 -8.92 17.80
N LEU A 299 -1.54 -9.62 17.16
CA LEU A 299 -0.99 -9.26 15.84
C LEU A 299 -1.87 -9.77 14.70
N PRO A 300 -1.95 -9.03 13.57
CA PRO A 300 -2.77 -9.42 12.42
C PRO A 300 -2.24 -10.62 11.62
N ILE A 301 -0.95 -10.92 11.72
CA ILE A 301 -0.25 -12.08 11.15
C ILE A 301 0.74 -12.61 12.17
N ALA A 302 1.22 -13.84 12.00
CA ALA A 302 2.16 -14.47 12.92
C ALA A 302 3.46 -13.67 13.06
N ALA A 303 3.94 -13.54 14.30
CA ALA A 303 5.16 -12.79 14.60
C ALA A 303 6.42 -13.46 14.05
N GLY A 304 7.43 -12.66 13.69
CA GLY A 304 8.78 -13.08 13.37
C GLY A 304 9.12 -13.10 11.88
N ALA A 305 10.41 -13.19 11.60
CA ALA A 305 11.01 -12.94 10.28
C ALA A 305 11.05 -14.15 9.33
N ASP A 306 10.71 -15.36 9.80
CA ASP A 306 10.80 -16.57 8.99
C ASP A 306 9.71 -16.55 7.90
N ALA A 307 10.13 -16.59 6.64
CA ALA A 307 9.25 -16.53 5.49
C ALA A 307 8.72 -17.93 5.10
N PRO A 308 7.39 -18.08 4.90
CA PRO A 308 6.81 -19.30 4.38
C PRO A 308 7.17 -19.52 2.90
N GLN A 309 7.11 -20.78 2.46
CA GLN A 309 7.40 -21.12 1.08
C GLN A 309 6.15 -20.95 0.19
N VAL A 310 6.32 -20.29 -0.94
CA VAL A 310 5.26 -20.19 -1.96
C VAL A 310 5.22 -21.45 -2.84
N LEU A 311 4.09 -21.69 -3.50
CA LEU A 311 4.00 -22.73 -4.54
C LEU A 311 4.94 -22.40 -5.70
N ASP A 312 5.70 -23.40 -6.17
CA ASP A 312 6.53 -23.25 -7.37
C ASP A 312 5.68 -23.42 -8.63
N ARG A 313 4.87 -22.38 -8.92
CA ARG A 313 3.98 -22.34 -10.06
C ARG A 313 4.13 -21.07 -10.87
N ASP A 314 4.17 -21.27 -12.18
CA ASP A 314 4.20 -20.19 -13.15
C ASP A 314 2.79 -19.75 -13.56
N GLY A 315 2.62 -18.46 -13.87
CA GLY A 315 1.46 -17.95 -14.58
C GLY A 315 0.36 -17.37 -13.71
N GLY A 316 0.63 -17.15 -12.43
CA GLY A 316 -0.30 -16.56 -11.49
C GLY A 316 0.39 -15.74 -10.40
N ILE A 317 -0.38 -15.38 -9.39
CA ILE A 317 0.09 -14.82 -8.13
C ILE A 317 0.16 -15.97 -7.14
N ASN A 318 1.34 -16.18 -6.55
CA ASN A 318 1.54 -17.14 -5.47
C ASN A 318 1.67 -16.38 -4.16
N LEU A 319 0.89 -16.80 -3.16
CA LEU A 319 0.89 -16.25 -1.81
C LEU A 319 1.27 -17.36 -0.85
N ALA A 320 1.98 -17.03 0.20
CA ALA A 320 2.17 -17.93 1.34
C ALA A 320 1.96 -17.18 2.64
N LEU A 321 1.34 -17.85 3.59
CA LEU A 321 1.04 -17.33 4.91
C LEU A 321 1.46 -18.35 5.94
N ARG A 322 2.32 -17.96 6.86
CA ARG A 322 2.70 -18.77 8.01
C ARG A 322 1.61 -18.66 9.08
N ASP A 323 1.28 -19.77 9.69
CA ASP A 323 0.30 -19.87 10.76
C ASP A 323 -1.02 -19.14 10.45
N PRO A 324 -1.84 -19.66 9.52
CA PRO A 324 -3.11 -19.04 9.18
C PRO A 324 -4.11 -19.03 10.34
N SER A 325 -3.90 -19.85 11.40
CA SER A 325 -4.74 -19.82 12.59
C SER A 325 -4.68 -18.47 13.29
N GLN A 326 -3.49 -17.86 13.39
CA GLN A 326 -3.30 -16.52 13.95
C GLN A 326 -4.17 -15.45 13.25
N VAL A 327 -4.23 -15.48 11.92
CA VAL A 327 -5.06 -14.53 11.14
C VAL A 327 -6.55 -14.72 11.45
N ILE A 328 -6.98 -15.99 11.60
CA ILE A 328 -8.37 -16.33 11.93
C ILE A 328 -8.70 -15.86 13.34
N GLU A 329 -7.83 -16.12 14.31
CA GLU A 329 -8.01 -15.71 15.70
C GLU A 329 -8.05 -14.19 15.85
N PHE A 330 -7.13 -13.48 15.20
CA PHE A 330 -7.13 -12.03 15.14
C PHE A 330 -8.43 -11.47 14.54
N ALA A 331 -8.91 -12.07 13.44
CA ALA A 331 -10.17 -11.67 12.80
C ALA A 331 -11.37 -11.91 13.71
N GLN A 332 -11.41 -13.02 14.44
CA GLN A 332 -12.48 -13.34 15.42
C GLN A 332 -12.45 -12.36 16.60
N ALA A 333 -11.27 -12.10 17.18
CA ALA A 333 -11.11 -11.15 18.29
C ALA A 333 -11.54 -9.73 17.89
N THR A 334 -11.13 -9.32 16.68
CA THR A 334 -11.50 -8.02 16.10
C THR A 334 -13.01 -7.94 15.84
N ALA A 335 -13.61 -8.96 15.21
CA ALA A 335 -15.05 -9.00 14.93
C ALA A 335 -15.89 -8.97 16.21
N LYS A 336 -15.48 -9.72 17.23
CA LYS A 336 -16.12 -9.72 18.57
C LYS A 336 -16.13 -8.33 19.20
N THR A 337 -15.09 -7.55 18.93
CA THR A 337 -14.92 -6.22 19.53
C THR A 337 -15.66 -5.15 18.74
N ILE A 338 -15.64 -5.22 17.40
CA ILE A 338 -16.23 -4.22 16.50
C ILE A 338 -17.75 -4.41 16.36
N ASP A 339 -18.21 -5.66 16.19
CA ASP A 339 -19.63 -5.99 15.98
C ASP A 339 -20.05 -7.18 16.88
N PRO A 340 -20.18 -6.95 18.19
CA PRO A 340 -20.46 -8.00 19.16
C PRO A 340 -21.80 -8.70 18.93
N GLU A 341 -22.81 -8.03 18.32
CA GLU A 341 -24.12 -8.63 18.05
C GLU A 341 -24.03 -9.65 16.91
N SER A 342 -23.41 -9.27 15.79
CA SER A 342 -23.18 -10.20 14.67
C SER A 342 -22.26 -11.34 15.08
N PHE A 343 -21.23 -11.06 15.90
CA PHE A 343 -20.35 -12.09 16.43
C PHE A 343 -21.07 -13.06 17.36
N ALA A 344 -21.96 -12.59 18.25
CA ALA A 344 -22.76 -13.45 19.12
C ALA A 344 -23.70 -14.36 18.31
N SER A 345 -24.26 -13.88 17.21
CA SER A 345 -25.07 -14.70 16.28
C SER A 345 -24.21 -15.80 15.63
N PHE A 346 -23.00 -15.44 15.16
CA PHE A 346 -22.02 -16.39 14.63
C PHE A 346 -21.67 -17.48 15.65
N GLU A 347 -21.38 -17.12 16.91
CA GLU A 347 -21.07 -18.06 17.97
C GLU A 347 -22.24 -19.02 18.30
N GLN A 348 -23.49 -18.54 18.21
CA GLN A 348 -24.66 -19.40 18.37
C GLN A 348 -24.77 -20.44 17.26
N ASP A 349 -24.57 -20.02 16.00
CA ASP A 349 -24.61 -20.92 14.85
C ASP A 349 -23.44 -21.92 14.90
N LYS A 350 -22.23 -21.47 15.28
CA LYS A 350 -21.06 -22.32 15.51
C LYS A 350 -21.37 -23.38 16.57
N ALA A 351 -21.84 -22.97 17.76
CA ALA A 351 -22.17 -23.88 18.85
C ALA A 351 -23.30 -24.86 18.50
N LYS A 352 -24.19 -24.51 17.57
CA LYS A 352 -25.19 -25.43 17.04
C LYS A 352 -24.56 -26.50 16.17
N ILE A 353 -23.68 -26.12 15.25
CA ILE A 353 -22.96 -27.06 14.38
C ILE A 353 -22.09 -28.00 15.20
N GLU A 354 -21.34 -27.47 16.17
CA GLU A 354 -20.48 -28.25 17.07
C GLU A 354 -21.25 -29.33 17.81
N ARG A 355 -22.40 -28.97 18.37
CA ARG A 355 -23.29 -29.94 19.08
C ARG A 355 -23.88 -30.98 18.16
N GLU A 356 -24.35 -30.58 16.94
CA GLU A 356 -24.97 -31.50 15.99
C GLU A 356 -23.97 -32.53 15.46
N LEU A 357 -22.71 -32.12 15.29
CA LEU A 357 -21.66 -32.96 14.70
C LEU A 357 -20.71 -33.58 15.73
N ASN A 358 -20.82 -33.18 17.00
CA ASN A 358 -19.86 -33.52 18.05
C ASN A 358 -18.42 -33.26 17.59
N VAL A 359 -18.13 -31.99 17.24
CA VAL A 359 -16.83 -31.44 16.89
C VAL A 359 -16.62 -30.13 17.66
N ASP A 360 -15.38 -29.75 17.84
CA ASP A 360 -14.96 -28.40 18.23
C ASP A 360 -14.30 -27.75 17.03
N LEU A 361 -14.93 -26.70 16.47
CA LEU A 361 -14.46 -26.12 15.21
C LEU A 361 -13.13 -25.36 15.38
N ASP A 362 -12.86 -24.84 16.58
CA ASP A 362 -11.59 -24.17 16.84
C ASP A 362 -10.46 -25.20 16.89
N THR A 363 -10.55 -26.19 17.79
CA THR A 363 -9.48 -27.16 17.97
C THR A 363 -9.38 -28.22 16.87
N ASP A 364 -10.52 -28.63 16.27
CA ASP A 364 -10.57 -29.69 15.26
C ASP A 364 -10.32 -29.17 13.83
N LEU A 365 -10.40 -27.84 13.58
CA LEU A 365 -10.15 -27.25 12.27
C LEU A 365 -9.14 -26.10 12.31
N ILE A 366 -9.40 -25.04 13.12
CA ILE A 366 -8.59 -23.81 13.07
C ILE A 366 -7.19 -24.10 13.61
N ASP A 367 -7.08 -24.67 14.80
CA ASP A 367 -5.79 -25.05 15.41
C ASP A 367 -5.02 -26.14 14.64
N GLN A 368 -5.68 -26.78 13.66
CA GLN A 368 -5.01 -27.74 12.79
C GLN A 368 -4.23 -27.04 11.66
N LEU A 369 -4.52 -25.76 11.38
CA LEU A 369 -3.83 -24.94 10.39
C LEU A 369 -2.60 -24.24 10.99
N ASP A 370 -1.78 -24.97 11.70
CA ASP A 370 -0.58 -24.52 12.45
C ASP A 370 0.69 -24.49 11.58
N GLY A 371 0.58 -24.80 10.31
CA GLY A 371 1.68 -24.78 9.35
C GLY A 371 1.51 -23.70 8.29
N ASP A 372 2.27 -23.81 7.21
CA ASP A 372 2.19 -22.86 6.10
C ASP A 372 0.96 -23.12 5.22
N LEU A 373 0.27 -22.02 4.88
CA LEU A 373 -0.74 -21.97 3.84
C LEU A 373 -0.12 -21.39 2.57
N ALA A 374 -0.13 -22.13 1.47
CA ALA A 374 0.30 -21.63 0.17
C ALA A 374 -0.89 -21.58 -0.81
N VAL A 375 -1.08 -20.46 -1.47
CA VAL A 375 -2.18 -20.18 -2.39
C VAL A 375 -1.62 -19.78 -3.76
N THR A 376 -2.26 -20.25 -4.83
CA THR A 376 -1.99 -19.77 -6.19
C THR A 376 -3.28 -19.26 -6.83
N ILE A 377 -3.20 -18.11 -7.49
CA ILE A 377 -4.30 -17.49 -8.21
C ILE A 377 -3.84 -17.26 -9.64
N GLY A 378 -4.35 -18.08 -10.57
CA GLY A 378 -4.08 -17.96 -11.99
C GLY A 378 -4.76 -16.73 -12.59
N LEU A 379 -4.11 -16.11 -13.56
CA LEU A 379 -4.69 -14.97 -14.31
C LEU A 379 -5.90 -15.37 -15.17
N ASP A 380 -6.15 -16.67 -15.32
CA ASP A 380 -7.32 -17.27 -15.98
C ASP A 380 -8.48 -17.57 -15.01
N GLY A 381 -8.40 -17.07 -13.75
CA GLY A 381 -9.42 -17.29 -12.72
C GLY A 381 -9.33 -18.65 -12.01
N LYS A 382 -8.37 -19.47 -12.36
CA LYS A 382 -8.12 -20.71 -11.63
C LYS A 382 -7.41 -20.39 -10.32
N PHE A 383 -7.82 -21.07 -9.26
CA PHE A 383 -7.15 -20.92 -7.97
C PHE A 383 -6.98 -22.25 -7.26
N GLY A 384 -6.03 -22.28 -6.35
CA GLY A 384 -5.83 -23.39 -5.46
C GLY A 384 -5.03 -23.00 -4.22
N ALA A 385 -5.24 -23.76 -3.15
CA ALA A 385 -4.56 -23.59 -1.88
C ALA A 385 -4.09 -24.93 -1.34
N ARG A 386 -2.98 -24.90 -0.62
CA ARG A 386 -2.42 -26.03 0.11
C ARG A 386 -2.05 -25.55 1.50
N ALA A 387 -2.50 -26.26 2.53
CA ALA A 387 -2.16 -25.96 3.92
C ALA A 387 -1.52 -27.18 4.58
N GLU A 388 -0.49 -26.97 5.35
CA GLU A 388 0.07 -27.97 6.24
C GLU A 388 -0.83 -28.14 7.46
N LEU A 389 -0.99 -29.37 7.91
CA LEU A 389 -1.87 -29.72 9.01
C LEU A 389 -1.07 -30.30 10.19
N LYS A 390 -1.42 -29.89 11.40
CA LYS A 390 -0.85 -30.42 12.63
C LYS A 390 -1.14 -31.91 12.83
N ASP A 391 -2.40 -32.32 12.67
CA ASP A 391 -2.84 -33.72 12.65
C ASP A 391 -3.77 -33.98 11.45
N PRO A 392 -3.21 -34.37 10.29
CA PRO A 392 -3.99 -34.64 9.08
C PRO A 392 -5.11 -35.67 9.27
N ALA A 393 -4.88 -36.71 10.10
CA ALA A 393 -5.85 -37.75 10.33
C ALA A 393 -7.02 -37.27 11.20
N ALA A 394 -6.76 -36.41 12.20
CA ALA A 394 -7.81 -35.75 12.98
C ALA A 394 -8.64 -34.83 12.09
N PHE A 395 -7.99 -34.00 11.28
CA PHE A 395 -8.65 -33.09 10.36
C PHE A 395 -9.56 -33.82 9.35
N GLU A 396 -9.10 -34.93 8.75
CA GLU A 396 -9.89 -35.75 7.82
C GLU A 396 -11.14 -36.34 8.48
N ARG A 397 -11.01 -36.81 9.74
CA ARG A 397 -12.17 -37.28 10.53
C ARG A 397 -13.20 -36.17 10.73
N THR A 398 -12.75 -34.95 10.96
CA THR A 398 -13.62 -33.78 11.14
C THR A 398 -14.28 -33.37 9.84
N LEU A 399 -13.55 -33.35 8.71
CA LEU A 399 -14.13 -33.13 7.37
C LEU A 399 -15.26 -34.13 7.07
N THR A 400 -15.08 -35.40 7.43
CA THR A 400 -16.12 -36.44 7.22
C THR A 400 -17.39 -36.15 8.03
N LYS A 401 -17.27 -35.57 9.23
CA LYS A 401 -18.45 -35.16 10.02
C LYS A 401 -19.13 -33.93 9.42
N LEU A 402 -18.34 -32.96 8.93
CA LEU A 402 -18.82 -31.71 8.33
C LEU A 402 -19.59 -31.92 7.02
N GLU A 403 -19.42 -33.05 6.33
CA GLU A 403 -20.12 -33.35 5.07
C GLU A 403 -21.64 -33.16 5.13
N LYS A 404 -22.23 -33.34 6.33
CA LYS A 404 -23.69 -33.24 6.53
C LYS A 404 -24.18 -31.79 6.55
N VAL A 405 -23.33 -30.83 6.90
CA VAL A 405 -23.70 -29.42 7.07
C VAL A 405 -23.10 -28.51 5.99
N VAL A 406 -22.00 -28.92 5.36
CA VAL A 406 -21.32 -28.15 4.31
C VAL A 406 -22.27 -27.71 3.19
N PRO A 407 -23.19 -28.56 2.66
CA PRO A 407 -24.14 -28.12 1.65
C PRO A 407 -25.03 -26.95 2.12
N ASN A 408 -25.54 -27.01 3.33
CA ASN A 408 -26.40 -25.97 3.88
C ASN A 408 -25.64 -24.66 4.15
N ILE A 409 -24.38 -24.76 4.62
CA ILE A 409 -23.50 -23.62 4.82
C ILE A 409 -23.20 -22.96 3.48
N ALA A 410 -22.83 -23.74 2.48
CA ALA A 410 -22.51 -23.24 1.15
C ALA A 410 -23.74 -22.63 0.44
N GLU A 411 -24.93 -23.24 0.57
CA GLU A 411 -26.19 -22.67 0.08
C GLU A 411 -26.52 -21.34 0.78
N GLY A 412 -26.34 -21.25 2.10
CA GLY A 412 -26.53 -20.02 2.85
C GLY A 412 -25.55 -18.91 2.45
N ALA A 413 -24.32 -19.26 2.08
CA ALA A 413 -23.28 -18.32 1.67
C ALA A 413 -23.45 -17.82 0.24
N THR A 414 -23.87 -18.67 -0.69
CA THR A 414 -23.97 -18.36 -2.13
C THR A 414 -25.37 -17.95 -2.56
N GLY A 415 -26.40 -18.26 -1.75
CA GLY A 415 -27.82 -18.13 -2.13
C GLY A 415 -28.27 -19.14 -3.19
N GLU A 416 -27.42 -20.09 -3.58
CA GLU A 416 -27.68 -21.09 -4.59
C GLU A 416 -27.64 -22.50 -4.00
N LYS A 417 -28.48 -23.39 -4.56
CA LYS A 417 -28.38 -24.81 -4.20
C LYS A 417 -27.05 -25.39 -4.67
N VAL A 418 -26.35 -26.00 -3.73
CA VAL A 418 -25.06 -26.65 -4.00
C VAL A 418 -25.16 -28.16 -3.89
N GLY A 419 -24.50 -28.83 -4.80
CA GLY A 419 -24.30 -30.28 -4.73
C GLY A 419 -23.05 -30.61 -3.95
N PHE A 420 -23.13 -31.57 -3.04
CA PHE A 420 -21.96 -32.10 -2.34
C PHE A 420 -21.63 -33.49 -2.91
N VAL A 421 -20.43 -33.65 -3.43
CA VAL A 421 -19.95 -34.89 -4.02
C VAL A 421 -18.86 -35.48 -3.12
N LYS A 422 -19.06 -36.73 -2.70
CA LYS A 422 -18.06 -37.50 -1.95
C LYS A 422 -17.03 -38.11 -2.89
N PRO A 423 -15.78 -38.29 -2.42
CA PRO A 423 -14.81 -39.05 -3.18
C PRO A 423 -15.29 -40.47 -3.42
N LYS A 424 -15.09 -40.96 -4.65
CA LYS A 424 -15.31 -42.38 -4.98
C LYS A 424 -14.12 -43.20 -4.48
N PRO A 425 -14.24 -44.52 -4.37
CA PRO A 425 -13.11 -45.37 -4.02
C PRO A 425 -11.93 -45.13 -4.97
N GLY A 426 -10.81 -44.67 -4.41
CA GLY A 426 -9.61 -44.29 -5.15
C GLY A 426 -9.52 -42.80 -5.55
N GLU A 427 -10.53 -41.99 -5.21
CA GLU A 427 -10.49 -40.53 -5.32
C GLU A 427 -10.26 -39.93 -3.92
N ASP A 428 -9.48 -38.85 -3.86
CA ASP A 428 -9.07 -38.23 -2.57
C ASP A 428 -9.84 -36.93 -2.26
N PHE A 429 -10.75 -36.51 -3.18
CA PHE A 429 -11.34 -35.17 -3.10
C PHE A 429 -12.85 -35.18 -2.91
N TYR A 430 -13.33 -34.35 -2.02
CA TYR A 430 -14.71 -33.88 -1.95
C TYR A 430 -14.90 -32.77 -2.98
N ALA A 431 -16.14 -32.55 -3.43
CA ALA A 431 -16.46 -31.39 -4.24
C ALA A 431 -17.77 -30.73 -3.79
N ILE A 432 -17.80 -29.42 -3.83
CA ILE A 432 -18.99 -28.58 -3.72
C ILE A 432 -19.20 -27.99 -5.10
N ALA A 433 -20.36 -28.29 -5.74
CA ALA A 433 -20.68 -27.81 -7.08
C ALA A 433 -21.93 -26.92 -7.04
N THR A 434 -21.89 -25.78 -7.71
CA THR A 434 -23.05 -24.90 -7.90
C THR A 434 -23.86 -25.34 -9.11
N SER A 435 -25.09 -24.84 -9.21
CA SER A 435 -25.96 -25.07 -10.37
C SER A 435 -25.38 -24.45 -11.66
N GLY A 436 -24.52 -23.45 -11.54
CA GLY A 436 -23.81 -22.80 -12.66
C GLY A 436 -22.63 -23.60 -13.23
N GLY A 437 -22.26 -24.71 -12.58
CA GLY A 437 -21.13 -25.55 -12.99
C GLY A 437 -19.80 -25.21 -12.32
N ASP A 438 -19.73 -24.14 -11.51
CA ASP A 438 -18.57 -23.85 -10.70
C ASP A 438 -18.44 -24.89 -9.57
N GLN A 439 -17.22 -25.29 -9.29
CA GLN A 439 -16.96 -26.26 -8.23
C GLN A 439 -15.76 -25.86 -7.38
N ILE A 440 -15.82 -26.21 -6.11
CA ILE A 440 -14.68 -26.18 -5.18
C ILE A 440 -14.38 -27.64 -4.80
N VAL A 441 -13.17 -28.05 -5.05
CA VAL A 441 -12.65 -29.39 -4.75
C VAL A 441 -11.71 -29.27 -3.56
N PHE A 442 -11.84 -30.14 -2.56
CA PHE A 442 -11.00 -30.12 -1.36
C PHE A 442 -10.81 -31.52 -0.78
N GLY A 443 -9.76 -31.70 -0.01
CA GLY A 443 -9.46 -32.96 0.65
C GLY A 443 -8.09 -32.95 1.34
N VAL A 444 -7.84 -33.98 2.14
CA VAL A 444 -6.52 -34.21 2.75
C VAL A 444 -5.78 -35.25 1.92
N VAL A 445 -4.68 -34.84 1.32
CA VAL A 445 -3.87 -35.73 0.45
C VAL A 445 -2.42 -35.67 0.90
N LYS A 446 -1.83 -36.83 1.20
CA LYS A 446 -0.44 -36.93 1.69
C LYS A 446 -0.11 -36.05 2.90
N GLY A 447 -1.10 -35.83 3.76
CA GLY A 447 -0.93 -35.07 4.98
C GLY A 447 -1.13 -33.57 4.88
N VAL A 448 -1.51 -33.06 3.70
CA VAL A 448 -1.84 -31.65 3.49
C VAL A 448 -3.28 -31.46 3.08
N LEU A 449 -3.91 -30.40 3.56
CA LEU A 449 -5.19 -29.94 3.04
C LEU A 449 -4.98 -29.29 1.68
N VAL A 450 -5.79 -29.68 0.71
CA VAL A 450 -5.81 -29.08 -0.64
C VAL A 450 -7.20 -28.56 -0.92
N LEU A 451 -7.29 -27.38 -1.50
CA LEU A 451 -8.51 -26.75 -1.98
C LEU A 451 -8.25 -26.11 -3.35
N ALA A 452 -9.16 -26.31 -4.31
CA ALA A 452 -9.03 -25.70 -5.64
C ALA A 452 -10.39 -25.57 -6.33
N ASN A 453 -10.48 -24.77 -7.38
CA ASN A 453 -11.69 -24.68 -8.20
C ASN A 453 -11.76 -25.74 -9.31
N ASN A 454 -10.83 -26.68 -9.36
CA ASN A 454 -10.96 -27.91 -10.17
C ASN A 454 -10.06 -29.03 -9.64
N ALA A 455 -10.45 -30.28 -9.97
CA ALA A 455 -9.77 -31.49 -9.48
C ALA A 455 -8.33 -31.64 -10.02
N ALA A 456 -8.04 -31.16 -11.24
CA ALA A 456 -6.70 -31.27 -11.81
C ALA A 456 -5.69 -30.36 -11.03
N ILE A 457 -6.11 -29.16 -10.65
CA ILE A 457 -5.30 -28.27 -9.81
C ILE A 457 -5.14 -28.90 -8.42
N ALA A 458 -6.24 -29.37 -7.79
CA ALA A 458 -6.17 -30.00 -6.48
C ALA A 458 -5.17 -31.18 -6.47
N GLY A 459 -5.24 -32.05 -7.49
CA GLY A 459 -4.32 -33.18 -7.63
C GLY A 459 -2.86 -32.78 -7.79
N SER A 460 -2.59 -31.69 -8.53
CA SER A 460 -1.23 -31.19 -8.68
C SER A 460 -0.70 -30.53 -7.40
N LEU A 461 -1.52 -29.75 -6.69
CA LEU A 461 -1.11 -29.08 -5.45
C LEU A 461 -0.67 -30.04 -4.34
N ALA A 462 -1.26 -31.25 -4.31
CA ALA A 462 -0.85 -32.31 -3.38
C ALA A 462 0.59 -32.83 -3.63
N THR A 463 1.14 -32.56 -4.81
CA THR A 463 2.47 -33.07 -5.24
C THR A 463 3.42 -31.99 -5.71
N ASP A 464 2.93 -30.77 -5.95
CA ASP A 464 3.75 -29.66 -6.40
C ASP A 464 4.79 -29.28 -5.34
N GLY A 465 5.95 -28.85 -5.82
CA GLY A 465 6.98 -28.28 -4.98
C GLY A 465 6.61 -26.89 -4.47
N THR A 466 7.24 -26.54 -3.37
CA THR A 466 7.30 -25.17 -2.88
C THR A 466 8.69 -24.61 -3.08
N LYS A 467 8.80 -23.28 -3.12
CA LYS A 467 10.09 -22.59 -3.21
C LYS A 467 10.18 -21.45 -2.20
N THR A 468 11.39 -21.23 -1.72
CA THR A 468 11.71 -20.04 -0.95
C THR A 468 11.84 -18.85 -1.91
N VAL A 469 11.25 -17.72 -1.55
CA VAL A 469 11.42 -16.45 -2.28
C VAL A 469 12.63 -15.74 -1.69
N SER A 470 13.63 -15.46 -2.52
CA SER A 470 14.86 -14.81 -2.06
C SER A 470 14.56 -13.39 -1.58
N GLY A 471 15.09 -13.05 -0.41
CA GLY A 471 14.89 -11.72 0.18
C GLY A 471 13.58 -11.53 0.94
N ALA A 472 12.58 -12.42 0.78
CA ALA A 472 11.33 -12.33 1.53
C ALA A 472 11.53 -12.61 3.02
N LYS A 473 10.80 -11.86 3.87
CA LYS A 473 10.81 -11.99 5.33
C LYS A 473 9.38 -11.95 5.88
N GLY A 474 9.20 -12.46 7.09
CA GLY A 474 7.93 -12.38 7.81
C GLY A 474 6.91 -13.42 7.40
N ALA A 475 5.70 -13.29 7.94
CA ALA A 475 4.68 -14.34 7.87
C ALA A 475 3.87 -14.38 6.58
N LEU A 476 3.86 -13.31 5.79
CA LEU A 476 3.13 -13.23 4.52
C LEU A 476 4.10 -12.95 3.37
N VAL A 477 4.08 -13.81 2.37
CA VAL A 477 4.92 -13.70 1.16
C VAL A 477 4.06 -13.74 -0.09
N LEU A 478 4.36 -12.85 -1.04
CA LEU A 478 3.80 -12.81 -2.38
C LEU A 478 4.93 -13.00 -3.40
N ASN A 479 4.70 -13.84 -4.41
CA ASN A 479 5.59 -13.96 -5.56
C ASN A 479 4.77 -14.09 -6.86
N ALA A 480 5.12 -13.30 -7.85
CA ALA A 480 4.43 -13.32 -9.13
C ALA A 480 5.34 -12.87 -10.28
N ASN A 481 4.96 -13.20 -11.50
CA ASN A 481 5.60 -12.67 -12.70
C ASN A 481 4.96 -11.32 -13.09
N ALA A 482 5.67 -10.22 -12.83
CA ALA A 482 5.17 -8.87 -13.06
C ALA A 482 4.83 -8.60 -14.54
N ALA A 483 5.63 -9.12 -15.48
CA ALA A 483 5.37 -9.00 -16.91
C ALA A 483 4.04 -9.65 -17.34
N LYS A 484 3.73 -10.83 -16.79
CA LYS A 484 2.46 -11.52 -17.09
C LYS A 484 1.28 -10.75 -16.51
N ILE A 485 1.39 -10.27 -15.25
CA ILE A 485 0.33 -9.48 -14.60
C ILE A 485 0.06 -8.22 -15.41
N ALA A 486 1.09 -7.42 -15.70
CA ALA A 486 0.97 -6.17 -16.45
C ALA A 486 0.32 -6.41 -17.83
N ARG A 487 0.77 -7.43 -18.56
CA ARG A 487 0.20 -7.79 -19.88
C ARG A 487 -1.28 -8.14 -19.79
N THR A 488 -1.67 -8.93 -18.78
CA THR A 488 -3.07 -9.32 -18.60
C THR A 488 -3.94 -8.12 -18.20
N ALA A 489 -3.44 -7.26 -17.31
CA ALA A 489 -4.13 -6.04 -16.92
C ALA A 489 -4.35 -5.09 -18.11
N LEU A 490 -3.33 -4.92 -18.96
CA LEU A 490 -3.43 -4.14 -20.20
C LEU A 490 -4.46 -4.71 -21.19
N GLN A 491 -4.47 -6.04 -21.36
CA GLN A 491 -5.45 -6.71 -22.22
C GLN A 491 -6.88 -6.55 -21.70
N GLN A 492 -7.09 -6.64 -20.39
CA GLN A 492 -8.40 -6.44 -19.77
C GLN A 492 -8.87 -5.00 -19.90
N ALA A 493 -7.99 -4.02 -19.66
CA ALA A 493 -8.28 -2.60 -19.84
C ALA A 493 -8.68 -2.28 -21.29
N ALA A 494 -7.94 -2.80 -22.28
CA ALA A 494 -8.27 -2.65 -23.69
C ALA A 494 -9.63 -3.31 -24.03
N GLY A 495 -9.94 -4.47 -23.44
CA GLY A 495 -11.24 -5.13 -23.60
C GLY A 495 -12.42 -4.34 -23.02
N GLN A 496 -12.17 -3.45 -22.06
CA GLN A 496 -13.16 -2.53 -21.48
C GLN A 496 -13.23 -1.17 -22.20
N GLY A 497 -12.53 -1.02 -23.33
CA GLY A 497 -12.51 0.22 -24.11
C GLY A 497 -11.54 1.29 -23.58
N PHE A 498 -10.65 0.94 -22.66
CA PHE A 498 -9.60 1.81 -22.17
C PHE A 498 -8.36 1.65 -23.06
N ASP A 499 -8.20 2.53 -24.03
CA ASP A 499 -7.04 2.48 -24.94
C ASP A 499 -5.87 3.27 -24.35
N LEU A 500 -4.95 2.55 -23.70
CA LEU A 500 -3.69 3.12 -23.23
C LEU A 500 -2.78 3.58 -24.39
N GLY A 501 -2.99 3.06 -25.60
CA GLY A 501 -2.26 3.50 -26.79
C GLY A 501 -2.52 4.96 -27.10
N ASP A 502 -3.74 5.45 -26.91
CA ASP A 502 -4.06 6.89 -27.09
C ASP A 502 -3.36 7.76 -26.03
N GLN A 503 -3.26 7.27 -24.78
CA GLN A 503 -2.56 8.00 -23.71
C GLN A 503 -1.04 7.97 -23.84
N LEU A 504 -0.50 6.94 -24.51
CA LEU A 504 0.93 6.77 -24.76
C LEU A 504 1.33 7.20 -26.19
N ASN A 505 0.50 8.03 -26.86
CA ASN A 505 0.73 8.49 -28.25
C ASN A 505 1.07 7.35 -29.23
N GLY A 506 0.41 6.20 -29.09
CA GLY A 506 0.61 5.02 -29.93
C GLY A 506 1.85 4.18 -29.59
N LYS A 507 2.63 4.55 -28.56
CA LYS A 507 3.74 3.71 -28.06
C LYS A 507 3.19 2.51 -27.32
N LYS A 508 3.85 1.36 -27.43
CA LYS A 508 3.51 0.15 -26.69
C LYS A 508 4.40 0.04 -25.46
N LEU A 509 3.78 -0.13 -24.29
CA LEU A 509 4.49 -0.45 -23.07
C LEU A 509 5.19 -1.81 -23.21
N ASP A 510 6.53 -1.82 -23.11
CA ASP A 510 7.30 -3.08 -23.14
C ASP A 510 7.25 -3.76 -21.77
N THR A 511 6.16 -4.47 -21.51
CA THR A 511 6.02 -5.25 -20.27
C THR A 511 7.04 -6.39 -20.14
N GLY A 512 7.79 -6.71 -21.20
CA GLY A 512 8.79 -7.78 -21.19
C GLY A 512 10.03 -7.43 -20.35
N ALA A 513 10.24 -6.14 -20.05
CA ALA A 513 11.31 -5.70 -19.17
C ALA A 513 11.01 -5.95 -17.66
N LEU A 514 9.75 -6.24 -17.29
CA LEU A 514 9.38 -6.58 -15.91
C LEU A 514 9.75 -8.04 -15.60
N GLY A 515 10.39 -8.26 -14.45
CA GLY A 515 10.77 -9.56 -13.93
C GLY A 515 9.78 -10.10 -12.89
N GLU A 516 10.29 -10.40 -11.71
CA GLU A 516 9.49 -10.87 -10.58
C GLU A 516 8.90 -9.72 -9.78
N LEU A 517 7.67 -9.90 -9.30
CA LEU A 517 7.07 -9.13 -8.23
C LEU A 517 7.18 -9.97 -6.96
N ILE A 518 7.83 -9.43 -5.96
CA ILE A 518 7.98 -10.02 -4.64
C ILE A 518 7.33 -9.07 -3.64
N GLY A 519 6.53 -9.61 -2.72
CA GLY A 519 5.99 -8.88 -1.57
C GLY A 519 6.23 -9.69 -0.31
N SER A 520 6.50 -9.02 0.81
CA SER A 520 6.62 -9.70 2.10
C SER A 520 6.20 -8.78 3.25
N PHE A 521 5.64 -9.38 4.32
CA PHE A 521 5.20 -8.66 5.51
C PHE A 521 5.59 -9.39 6.78
N GLU A 522 6.12 -8.64 7.72
CA GLU A 522 6.51 -9.06 9.05
C GLU A 522 5.73 -8.26 10.10
N ALA A 523 5.21 -8.93 11.13
CA ALA A 523 4.55 -8.29 12.25
C ALA A 523 5.33 -8.52 13.54
N THR A 524 5.39 -7.48 14.37
CA THR A 524 5.89 -7.50 15.74
C THR A 524 4.97 -6.65 16.63
N THR A 525 5.20 -6.65 17.93
CA THR A 525 4.47 -5.74 18.81
C THR A 525 4.81 -4.27 18.57
N ASP A 526 5.96 -3.97 17.93
CA ASP A 526 6.36 -2.61 17.58
C ASP A 526 5.72 -2.14 16.28
N GLY A 527 5.17 -3.07 15.45
CA GLY A 527 4.51 -2.70 14.20
C GLY A 527 4.37 -3.79 13.17
N LEU A 528 4.06 -3.34 11.94
CA LEU A 528 3.96 -4.16 10.74
C LEU A 528 4.84 -3.55 9.66
N SER A 529 5.89 -4.25 9.27
CA SER A 529 6.74 -3.84 8.15
C SER A 529 6.49 -4.72 6.93
N GLY A 530 6.63 -4.15 5.75
CA GLY A 530 6.48 -4.88 4.50
C GLY A 530 7.19 -4.20 3.34
N SER A 531 7.45 -4.98 2.30
CA SER A 531 8.03 -4.46 1.06
C SER A 531 7.38 -5.11 -0.16
N PHE A 532 7.29 -4.35 -1.23
CA PHE A 532 6.98 -4.84 -2.58
C PHE A 532 8.11 -4.46 -3.51
N THR A 533 8.70 -5.44 -4.15
CA THR A 533 9.80 -5.26 -5.09
C THR A 533 9.43 -5.79 -6.46
N VAL A 534 9.66 -4.98 -7.49
CA VAL A 534 9.57 -5.40 -8.88
C VAL A 534 10.96 -5.37 -9.49
N THR A 535 11.49 -6.54 -9.85
CA THR A 535 12.75 -6.61 -10.59
C THR A 535 12.54 -6.25 -12.05
N THR A 536 13.57 -5.69 -12.69
CA THR A 536 13.55 -5.41 -14.13
C THR A 536 14.76 -6.04 -14.78
N ASP A 537 14.56 -6.75 -15.90
CA ASP A 537 15.66 -7.39 -16.60
C ASP A 537 16.65 -6.33 -17.12
N ARG A 538 17.92 -6.53 -16.85
CA ARG A 538 18.99 -5.75 -17.52
C ARG A 538 19.08 -6.27 -18.96
N LYS A 539 18.70 -5.44 -19.93
CA LYS A 539 19.01 -5.71 -21.35
C LYS A 539 20.45 -5.40 -21.65
#